data_37d57b121c33831ec74ce719384b05cb
#
_entry.id   37d57b121c33831ec74ce719384b05cb
#
_cell.length_a   1.000
_cell.length_b   1.000
_cell.length_c   1.000
_cell.angle_alpha   90.00
_cell.angle_beta   90.00
_cell.angle_gamma   90.00
#
_symmetry.space_group_name_H-M   'P 1'
#
loop_
_entity.id
_entity.type
_entity.pdbx_description
1 polymer ?
#
loop_
_entity_poly.entity_id
_entity_poly.type
_entity_poly.pdbx_seq_one_letter_code
_entity_poly.pdbx_strand_id
1 'polypeptide(L)'
;FNMLFLEEVWSRNFTNLFIAPMKIGEIIASLVITALIRALIGLIPAILLTSPIFGISILDLGLYLFFLFLSLYIFGISLGILVSAGLLRFGPAFENIAWSTMFLLAPFGCIYYPIETLPEIFQSIAYCLPLVYIFEEARNILINQTIN
;
A
#
# COMPACT_ATOMS: atom_id res chain seq x y z
N PHE A 1 4.07 -0.35 -6.12
CA PHE A 1 5.01 0.59 -6.71
C PHE A 1 6.46 0.17 -6.44
N ASN A 2 6.86 0.00 -5.18
CA ASN A 2 8.24 -0.34 -4.83
C ASN A 2 8.74 -1.63 -5.50
N MET A 3 7.93 -2.69 -5.51
CA MET A 3 8.27 -3.95 -6.20
C MET A 3 8.49 -3.76 -7.70
N LEU A 4 7.62 -2.99 -8.37
CA LEU A 4 7.79 -2.69 -9.79
C LEU A 4 9.10 -1.96 -10.06
N PHE A 5 9.45 -1.02 -9.18
CA PHE A 5 10.71 -0.30 -9.29
C PHE A 5 11.92 -1.23 -9.08
N LEU A 6 11.85 -2.13 -8.10
CA LEU A 6 12.88 -3.15 -7.86
C LEU A 6 13.01 -4.13 -9.03
N GLU A 7 11.91 -4.55 -9.65
CA GLU A 7 11.93 -5.37 -10.87
C GLU A 7 12.72 -4.70 -12.00
N GLU A 8 12.54 -3.38 -12.19
CA GLU A 8 13.32 -2.62 -13.17
C GLU A 8 14.80 -2.53 -12.80
N VAL A 9 15.13 -2.40 -11.50
CA VAL A 9 16.52 -2.43 -11.01
C VAL A 9 17.16 -3.80 -11.27
N TRP A 10 16.47 -4.88 -10.89
CA TRP A 10 17.00 -6.25 -11.01
C TRP A 10 17.16 -6.72 -12.46
N SER A 11 16.23 -6.32 -13.34
CA SER A 11 16.30 -6.61 -14.77
C SER A 11 17.39 -5.84 -15.50
N ARG A 12 18.12 -4.93 -14.80
CA ARG A 12 19.11 -4.00 -15.39
C ARG A 12 18.54 -3.18 -16.55
N ASN A 13 17.22 -2.96 -16.56
CA ASN A 13 16.52 -2.26 -17.62
C ASN A 13 16.68 -0.73 -17.54
N PHE A 14 17.25 -0.22 -16.43
CA PHE A 14 17.52 1.22 -16.27
C PHE A 14 18.35 1.82 -17.39
N THR A 15 19.35 1.07 -17.88
CA THR A 15 20.17 1.55 -18.99
C THR A 15 19.31 1.81 -20.24
N ASN A 16 18.38 0.92 -20.54
CA ASN A 16 17.46 1.07 -21.67
C ASN A 16 16.45 2.21 -21.41
N LEU A 17 15.98 2.34 -20.19
CA LEU A 17 15.03 3.37 -19.77
C LEU A 17 15.65 4.78 -19.90
N PHE A 18 16.93 4.95 -19.56
CA PHE A 18 17.64 6.23 -19.67
C PHE A 18 18.10 6.56 -21.10
N ILE A 19 18.26 5.55 -21.95
CA ILE A 19 18.55 5.75 -23.39
C ILE A 19 17.27 6.12 -24.16
N ALA A 20 16.08 5.67 -23.68
CA ALA A 20 14.82 6.04 -24.29
C ALA A 20 14.55 7.54 -24.11
N PRO A 21 14.01 8.25 -25.12
CA PRO A 21 13.70 9.66 -25.04
C PRO A 21 12.44 9.94 -24.20
N MET A 22 12.40 9.39 -22.98
CA MET A 22 11.27 9.50 -22.06
C MET A 22 11.58 10.52 -20.96
N LYS A 23 10.57 11.30 -20.58
CA LYS A 23 10.66 12.21 -19.44
C LYS A 23 10.52 11.41 -18.13
N ILE A 24 11.20 11.85 -17.08
CA ILE A 24 11.11 11.23 -15.75
C ILE A 24 9.64 11.11 -15.27
N GLY A 25 8.83 12.13 -15.57
CA GLY A 25 7.40 12.10 -15.24
C GLY A 25 6.62 10.97 -15.94
N GLU A 26 6.99 10.63 -17.17
CA GLU A 26 6.37 9.52 -17.92
C GLU A 26 6.73 8.17 -17.31
N ILE A 27 7.97 8.02 -16.85
CA ILE A 27 8.44 6.82 -16.16
C ILE A 27 7.68 6.64 -14.84
N ILE A 28 7.58 7.69 -14.04
CA ILE A 28 6.82 7.65 -12.77
C ILE A 28 5.35 7.34 -13.03
N ALA A 29 4.74 8.00 -14.02
CA ALA A 29 3.35 7.76 -14.39
C ALA A 29 3.11 6.32 -14.82
N SER A 30 3.99 5.73 -15.61
CA SER A 30 3.87 4.33 -16.04
C SER A 30 3.94 3.36 -14.86
N LEU A 31 4.83 3.60 -13.89
CA LEU A 31 4.94 2.80 -12.68
C LEU A 31 3.70 2.92 -11.79
N VAL A 32 3.17 4.13 -11.65
CA VAL A 32 1.93 4.39 -10.89
C VAL A 32 0.74 3.67 -11.54
N ILE A 33 0.56 3.80 -12.84
CA ILE A 33 -0.54 3.14 -13.57
C ILE A 33 -0.41 1.62 -13.49
N THR A 34 0.78 1.08 -13.69
CA THR A 34 1.03 -0.37 -13.58
C THR A 34 0.77 -0.88 -12.17
N ALA A 35 1.17 -0.12 -11.14
CA ALA A 35 0.88 -0.43 -9.75
C ALA A 35 -0.63 -0.46 -9.48
N LEU A 36 -1.40 0.48 -10.06
CA LEU A 36 -2.86 0.50 -9.97
C LEU A 36 -3.49 -0.73 -10.60
N ILE A 37 -3.09 -1.07 -11.80
CA ILE A 37 -3.60 -2.26 -12.50
C ILE A 37 -3.31 -3.53 -11.71
N ARG A 38 -2.08 -3.72 -11.22
CA ARG A 38 -1.73 -4.87 -10.38
C ARG A 38 -2.52 -4.90 -9.06
N ALA A 39 -2.74 -3.76 -8.42
CA ALA A 39 -3.55 -3.67 -7.21
C ALA A 39 -5.02 -4.07 -7.47
N LEU A 40 -5.60 -3.62 -8.57
CA LEU A 40 -6.97 -3.98 -8.96
C LEU A 40 -7.09 -5.47 -9.31
N ILE A 41 -6.12 -6.04 -10.03
CA ILE A 41 -6.09 -7.47 -10.35
C ILE A 41 -6.04 -8.32 -9.07
N GLY A 42 -5.35 -7.87 -8.03
CA GLY A 42 -5.32 -8.57 -6.73
C GLY A 42 -6.58 -8.33 -5.89
N LEU A 43 -7.11 -7.11 -5.91
CA LEU A 43 -8.23 -6.70 -5.07
C LEU A 43 -9.57 -7.31 -5.55
N ILE A 44 -9.83 -7.32 -6.85
CA ILE A 44 -11.10 -7.80 -7.42
C ILE A 44 -11.38 -9.26 -7.03
N PRO A 45 -10.46 -10.23 -7.24
CA PRO A 45 -10.68 -11.60 -6.79
C PRO A 45 -10.84 -11.72 -5.26
N ALA A 46 -10.07 -10.94 -4.49
CA ALA A 46 -10.17 -10.94 -3.03
C ALA A 46 -11.57 -10.54 -2.56
N ILE A 47 -12.13 -9.45 -3.11
CA ILE A 47 -13.49 -8.99 -2.80
C ILE A 47 -14.53 -10.05 -3.20
N LEU A 48 -14.41 -10.64 -4.39
CA LEU A 48 -15.36 -11.64 -4.89
C LEU A 48 -15.35 -12.93 -4.06
N LEU A 49 -14.19 -13.31 -3.53
CA LEU A 49 -14.05 -14.52 -2.69
C LEU A 49 -14.46 -14.29 -1.23
N THR A 50 -14.42 -13.06 -0.75
CA THR A 50 -14.76 -12.76 0.65
C THR A 50 -16.24 -13.04 0.93
N SER A 51 -17.14 -12.69 0.03
CA SER A 51 -18.57 -12.92 0.21
C SER A 51 -18.94 -14.41 0.39
N PRO A 52 -18.53 -15.36 -0.47
CA PRO A 52 -18.89 -16.78 -0.30
C PRO A 52 -18.14 -17.47 0.85
N ILE A 53 -16.96 -16.99 1.24
CA ILE A 53 -16.13 -17.64 2.28
C ILE A 53 -16.53 -17.16 3.68
N PHE A 54 -16.73 -15.86 3.85
CA PHE A 54 -16.95 -15.24 5.16
C PHE A 54 -18.39 -14.78 5.39
N GLY A 55 -19.25 -14.83 4.38
CA GLY A 55 -20.64 -14.37 4.47
C GLY A 55 -20.76 -12.83 4.63
N ILE A 56 -19.69 -12.10 4.44
CA ILE A 56 -19.64 -10.64 4.56
C ILE A 56 -19.48 -10.04 3.16
N SER A 57 -20.41 -9.18 2.78
CA SER A 57 -20.34 -8.47 1.50
C SER A 57 -19.56 -7.17 1.67
N ILE A 58 -18.26 -7.19 1.33
CA ILE A 58 -17.44 -5.97 1.33
C ILE A 58 -17.99 -4.92 0.36
N LEU A 59 -18.73 -5.35 -0.66
CA LEU A 59 -19.38 -4.46 -1.63
C LEU A 59 -20.45 -3.58 -0.99
N ASP A 60 -21.04 -3.99 0.15
CA ASP A 60 -22.04 -3.20 0.88
C ASP A 60 -21.43 -1.93 1.48
N LEU A 61 -20.10 -1.86 1.63
CA LEU A 61 -19.41 -0.61 1.96
C LEU A 61 -19.53 0.44 0.85
N GLY A 62 -19.85 0.05 -0.38
CA GLY A 62 -20.16 0.95 -1.48
C GLY A 62 -19.04 1.99 -1.73
N LEU A 63 -19.40 3.27 -1.60
CA LEU A 63 -18.50 4.39 -1.87
C LEU A 63 -17.34 4.47 -0.86
N TYR A 64 -17.52 4.01 0.39
CA TYR A 64 -16.44 3.99 1.39
C TYR A 64 -15.28 3.11 0.96
N LEU A 65 -15.57 1.94 0.35
CA LEU A 65 -14.53 1.05 -0.16
C LEU A 65 -13.63 1.76 -1.19
N PHE A 66 -14.22 2.56 -2.05
CA PHE A 66 -13.48 3.34 -3.04
C PHE A 66 -12.55 4.36 -2.37
N PHE A 67 -13.05 5.12 -1.38
CA PHE A 67 -12.22 6.11 -0.65
C PHE A 67 -11.14 5.45 0.18
N LEU A 68 -11.42 4.32 0.84
CA LEU A 68 -10.42 3.53 1.56
C LEU A 68 -9.31 3.05 0.62
N PHE A 69 -9.70 2.46 -0.51
CA PHE A 69 -8.74 2.02 -1.52
C PHE A 69 -7.89 3.17 -2.06
N LEU A 70 -8.52 4.30 -2.39
CA LEU A 70 -7.82 5.48 -2.91
C LEU A 70 -6.82 6.03 -1.89
N SER A 71 -7.19 6.12 -0.62
CA SER A 71 -6.33 6.60 0.46
C SER A 71 -5.13 5.68 0.67
N LEU A 72 -5.36 4.36 0.71
CA LEU A 72 -4.29 3.36 0.80
C LEU A 72 -3.36 3.40 -0.41
N TYR A 73 -3.93 3.60 -1.59
CA TYR A 73 -3.18 3.67 -2.84
C TYR A 73 -2.27 4.89 -2.88
N ILE A 74 -2.77 6.07 -2.53
CA ILE A 74 -1.99 7.32 -2.47
C ILE A 74 -0.87 7.20 -1.43
N PHE A 75 -1.18 6.67 -0.25
CA PHE A 75 -0.18 6.44 0.79
C PHE A 75 0.91 5.46 0.33
N GLY A 76 0.50 4.36 -0.29
CA GLY A 76 1.42 3.36 -0.84
C GLY A 76 2.33 3.89 -1.93
N ILE A 77 1.83 4.75 -2.83
CA ILE A 77 2.65 5.43 -3.84
C ILE A 77 3.65 6.37 -3.18
N SER A 78 3.20 7.18 -2.21
CA SER A 78 4.07 8.14 -1.52
C SER A 78 5.25 7.45 -0.84
N LEU A 79 4.99 6.36 -0.13
CA LEU A 79 6.04 5.51 0.45
C LEU A 79 6.92 4.86 -0.63
N GLY A 80 6.31 4.36 -1.69
CA GLY A 80 7.03 3.73 -2.79
C GLY A 80 8.01 4.69 -3.45
N ILE A 81 7.62 5.94 -3.69
CA ILE A 81 8.49 6.98 -4.25
C ILE A 81 9.64 7.29 -3.27
N LEU A 82 9.34 7.42 -1.97
CA LEU A 82 10.34 7.69 -0.95
C LEU A 82 11.41 6.59 -0.90
N VAL A 83 10.97 5.33 -0.87
CA VAL A 83 11.86 4.17 -0.85
C VAL A 83 12.66 4.06 -2.15
N SER A 84 12.04 4.31 -3.30
CA SER A 84 12.71 4.31 -4.61
C SER A 84 13.77 5.40 -4.71
N ALA A 85 13.51 6.59 -4.15
CA ALA A 85 14.48 7.66 -4.06
C ALA A 85 15.70 7.26 -3.19
N GLY A 86 15.44 6.56 -2.06
CA GLY A 86 16.49 5.99 -1.23
C GLY A 86 17.34 4.96 -1.99
N LEU A 87 16.70 4.08 -2.75
CA LEU A 87 17.38 3.07 -3.55
C LEU A 87 18.27 3.68 -4.65
N LEU A 88 17.80 4.73 -5.30
CA LEU A 88 18.58 5.46 -6.30
C LEU A 88 19.79 6.17 -5.68
N ARG A 89 19.66 6.69 -4.46
CA ARG A 89 20.72 7.43 -3.78
C ARG A 89 21.76 6.53 -3.13
N PHE A 90 21.34 5.45 -2.47
CA PHE A 90 22.20 4.58 -1.66
C PHE A 90 22.53 3.25 -2.35
N GLY A 91 21.92 2.98 -3.50
CA GLY A 91 22.14 1.76 -4.29
C GLY A 91 21.48 0.51 -3.72
N PRO A 92 21.87 -0.68 -4.23
CA PRO A 92 21.22 -1.97 -3.90
C PRO A 92 21.24 -2.32 -2.40
N ALA A 93 22.18 -1.80 -1.63
CA ALA A 93 22.23 -2.01 -0.18
C ALA A 93 20.97 -1.47 0.54
N PHE A 94 20.29 -0.49 -0.04
CA PHE A 94 19.05 0.07 0.49
C PHE A 94 17.84 -0.86 0.31
N GLU A 95 17.96 -1.89 -0.49
CA GLU A 95 16.89 -2.87 -0.72
C GLU A 95 16.41 -3.53 0.58
N ASN A 96 17.34 -3.88 1.48
CA ASN A 96 17.00 -4.44 2.78
C ASN A 96 16.16 -3.48 3.64
N ILE A 97 16.41 -2.18 3.53
CA ILE A 97 15.63 -1.14 4.22
C ILE A 97 14.23 -1.05 3.60
N ALA A 98 14.12 -1.17 2.27
CA ALA A 98 12.84 -1.18 1.57
C ALA A 98 11.94 -2.33 2.07
N TRP A 99 12.49 -3.54 2.18
CA TRP A 99 11.78 -4.69 2.73
C TRP A 99 11.42 -4.50 4.20
N SER A 100 12.38 -4.04 5.01
CA SER A 100 12.15 -3.77 6.44
C SER A 100 11.05 -2.75 6.67
N THR A 101 10.93 -1.73 5.81
CA THR A 101 9.87 -0.73 5.89
C THR A 101 8.49 -1.37 5.71
N MET A 102 8.33 -2.31 4.78
CA MET A 102 7.07 -3.03 4.60
C MET A 102 6.68 -3.87 5.82
N PHE A 103 7.65 -4.59 6.40
CA PHE A 103 7.40 -5.39 7.61
C PHE A 103 7.10 -4.54 8.84
N LEU A 104 7.71 -3.36 8.97
CA LEU A 104 7.44 -2.42 10.05
C LEU A 104 6.07 -1.77 9.94
N LEU A 105 5.61 -1.48 8.72
CA LEU A 105 4.30 -0.86 8.50
C LEU A 105 3.13 -1.76 8.92
N ALA A 106 3.26 -3.08 8.82
CA ALA A 106 2.19 -4.00 9.18
C ALA A 106 1.77 -3.89 10.66
N PRO A 107 2.67 -3.98 11.65
CA PRO A 107 2.31 -3.81 13.06
C PRO A 107 1.93 -2.36 13.41
N PHE A 108 2.67 -1.35 12.94
CA PHE A 108 2.39 0.05 13.27
C PHE A 108 1.17 0.61 12.54
N GLY A 109 0.79 0.04 11.40
CA GLY A 109 -0.42 0.40 10.67
C GLY A 109 -1.71 -0.17 11.27
N CYS A 110 -1.63 -0.94 12.35
CA CYS A 110 -2.79 -1.58 13.02
C CYS A 110 -3.67 -2.39 12.06
N ILE A 111 -3.03 -3.06 11.07
CA ILE A 111 -3.74 -3.81 10.03
C ILE A 111 -4.48 -5.00 10.63
N TYR A 112 -3.83 -5.73 11.55
CA TYR A 112 -4.33 -7.00 12.10
C TYR A 112 -5.03 -6.88 13.44
N TYR A 113 -4.87 -5.76 14.16
CA TYR A 113 -5.39 -5.56 15.50
C TYR A 113 -5.76 -4.09 15.74
N PRO A 114 -6.67 -3.82 16.70
CA PRO A 114 -7.02 -2.45 17.08
C PRO A 114 -5.85 -1.72 17.71
N ILE A 115 -5.80 -0.40 17.56
CA ILE A 115 -4.72 0.43 18.11
C ILE A 115 -4.63 0.34 19.65
N GLU A 116 -5.75 0.07 20.30
CA GLU A 116 -5.85 -0.07 21.76
C GLU A 116 -5.03 -1.23 22.33
N THR A 117 -4.69 -2.21 21.51
CA THR A 117 -3.88 -3.37 21.92
C THR A 117 -2.38 -3.06 21.95
N LEU A 118 -1.96 -1.94 21.38
CA LEU A 118 -0.55 -1.51 21.41
C LEU A 118 -0.20 -0.82 22.75
N PRO A 119 1.04 -0.98 23.25
CA PRO A 119 1.55 -0.16 24.34
C PRO A 119 1.51 1.34 24.00
N GLU A 120 1.28 2.22 24.97
CA GLU A 120 1.06 3.66 24.79
C GLU A 120 2.16 4.35 23.94
N ILE A 121 3.41 3.94 24.11
CA ILE A 121 4.55 4.49 23.35
C ILE A 121 4.37 4.20 21.83
N PHE A 122 3.95 2.98 21.49
CA PHE A 122 3.74 2.59 20.10
C PHE A 122 2.45 3.17 19.52
N GLN A 123 1.42 3.39 20.34
CA GLN A 123 0.22 4.09 19.91
C GLN A 123 0.54 5.50 19.41
N SER A 124 1.40 6.24 20.12
CA SER A 124 1.81 7.59 19.72
C SER A 124 2.51 7.61 18.36
N ILE A 125 3.32 6.59 18.06
CA ILE A 125 3.98 6.45 16.76
C ILE A 125 2.95 6.05 15.67
N ALA A 126 2.07 5.13 16.01
CA ALA A 126 1.02 4.64 15.10
C ALA A 126 0.09 5.78 14.66
N TYR A 127 -0.32 6.65 15.58
CA TYR A 127 -1.15 7.82 15.24
C TYR A 127 -0.49 8.81 14.27
N CYS A 128 0.83 8.79 14.10
CA CYS A 128 1.50 9.58 13.06
C CYS A 128 1.31 8.98 11.66
N LEU A 129 0.87 7.72 11.56
CA LEU A 129 0.68 7.05 10.27
C LEU A 129 -0.78 7.22 9.81
N PRO A 130 -1.03 7.75 8.61
CA PRO A 130 -2.39 7.87 8.06
C PRO A 130 -3.05 6.50 7.86
N LEU A 131 -2.26 5.44 7.77
CA LEU A 131 -2.71 4.06 7.61
C LEU A 131 -3.63 3.61 8.76
N VAL A 132 -3.30 4.00 9.99
CA VAL A 132 -4.07 3.65 11.19
C VAL A 132 -5.50 4.17 11.10
N TYR A 133 -5.67 5.43 10.73
CA TYR A 133 -7.01 6.03 10.61
C TYR A 133 -7.86 5.33 9.55
N ILE A 134 -7.24 4.90 8.45
CA ILE A 134 -7.94 4.19 7.37
C ILE A 134 -8.43 2.83 7.86
N PHE A 135 -7.59 2.06 8.57
CA PHE A 135 -7.97 0.74 9.07
C PHE A 135 -8.92 0.79 10.26
N GLU A 136 -8.78 1.76 11.15
CA GLU A 136 -9.73 1.96 12.26
C GLU A 136 -11.12 2.35 11.75
N GLU A 137 -11.19 3.26 10.78
CA GLU A 137 -12.47 3.65 10.16
C GLU A 137 -13.12 2.48 9.44
N ALA A 138 -12.35 1.72 8.66
CA ALA A 138 -12.84 0.52 7.99
C ALA A 138 -13.39 -0.51 8.98
N ARG A 139 -12.71 -0.69 10.12
CA ARG A 139 -13.14 -1.61 11.19
C ARG A 139 -14.43 -1.13 11.84
N ASN A 140 -14.54 0.15 12.17
CA ASN A 140 -15.74 0.73 12.76
C ASN A 140 -16.97 0.57 11.85
N ILE A 141 -16.81 0.79 10.55
CA ILE A 141 -17.89 0.61 9.59
C ILE A 141 -18.32 -0.85 9.52
N LEU A 142 -17.36 -1.80 9.46
CA LEU A 142 -17.66 -3.23 9.39
C LEU A 142 -18.34 -3.73 10.67
N ILE A 143 -17.89 -3.31 11.85
CA ILE A 143 -18.50 -3.71 13.13
C ILE A 143 -19.94 -3.17 13.21
N ASN A 144 -20.17 -1.91 12.87
CA ASN A 144 -21.50 -1.31 12.91
C ASN A 144 -22.48 -1.94 11.91
N GLN A 145 -22.02 -2.42 10.76
CA GLN A 145 -22.84 -3.16 9.80
C GLN A 145 -23.15 -4.60 10.23
N THR A 146 -22.29 -5.22 11.02
CA THR A 146 -22.53 -6.59 11.51
C THR A 146 -23.44 -6.66 12.74
N ILE A 147 -23.67 -5.53 13.40
CA ILE A 147 -24.52 -5.44 14.61
C ILE A 147 -25.98 -5.02 14.28
N ASN A 148 -26.21 -4.47 13.09
CA ASN A 148 -27.55 -4.17 12.56
C ASN A 148 -28.06 -5.28 11.66
#